data_618c5b169d97cdc784779e0c7e4458d3
#
_entry.id   618c5b169d97cdc784779e0c7e4458d3
#
_cell.length_a   1.000
_cell.length_b   1.000
_cell.length_c   1.000
_cell.angle_alpha   90.00
_cell.angle_beta   90.00
_cell.angle_gamma   90.00
#
_symmetry.space_group_name_H-M   'P 1'
#
loop_
_entity.id
_entity.type
_entity.pdbx_description
1 polymer ?
#
loop_
_entity_poly.entity_id
_entity_poly.type
_entity_poly.pdbx_seq_one_letter_code
_entity_poly.pdbx_strand_id
1 'polypeptide(L)'
;MKKLLLLSALLIFACSSDDEGNPCIYEPTLSTEAVTDITETSATLNGIISILSENCDVPNNAEQGFVYSTEIQPTLEDIQVNVNGTNISTTIEGLTPNTTYYVRSFLTNNLGDFYGNEMEFTTTEEVCDIVYLDDNGVTIKAYPCAEIGDVGTINGVEYTVVDREMLDQMLLNEEDVTKVCTSRVTNMRLVFSPIAVNQDIIS
;
A
#
# COMPACT_ATOMS: atom_id res chain seq x y z
N MET A 1 -15.31 22.66 20.24
CA MET A 1 -15.32 22.56 18.77
C MET A 1 -14.89 23.92 18.22
N LYS A 2 -13.60 24.09 17.95
CA LYS A 2 -13.06 25.32 17.32
C LYS A 2 -13.00 25.07 15.82
N LYS A 3 -13.85 25.74 15.05
CA LYS A 3 -13.76 25.79 13.60
C LYS A 3 -12.47 26.53 13.23
N LEU A 4 -11.47 25.78 12.72
CA LEU A 4 -10.30 26.37 12.11
C LEU A 4 -10.70 26.82 10.70
N LEU A 5 -10.87 28.13 10.54
CA LEU A 5 -11.01 28.77 9.25
C LEU A 5 -9.63 28.70 8.56
N LEU A 6 -9.49 27.84 7.55
CA LEU A 6 -8.38 27.89 6.62
C LEU A 6 -8.48 29.21 5.83
N LEU A 7 -7.64 30.15 6.20
CA LEU A 7 -7.46 31.39 5.45
C LEU A 7 -6.56 31.03 4.25
N SER A 8 -7.17 30.83 3.09
CA SER A 8 -6.45 30.78 1.82
C SER A 8 -5.71 32.12 1.64
N ALA A 9 -4.37 32.07 1.75
CA ALA A 9 -3.55 33.25 1.50
C ALA A 9 -3.54 33.52 -0.01
N LEU A 10 -4.32 34.50 -0.44
CA LEU A 10 -4.31 35.05 -1.79
C LEU A 10 -2.99 35.77 -2.00
N LEU A 11 -1.99 35.11 -2.60
CA LEU A 11 -0.75 35.76 -3.01
C LEU A 11 -0.95 36.41 -4.39
N ILE A 12 -1.27 37.69 -4.38
CA ILE A 12 -1.31 38.52 -5.58
C ILE A 12 0.12 38.91 -5.94
N PHE A 13 0.73 38.24 -6.90
CA PHE A 13 1.99 38.71 -7.48
C PHE A 13 1.69 39.74 -8.57
N ALA A 14 1.88 41.02 -8.27
CA ALA A 14 1.86 42.06 -9.27
C ALA A 14 3.22 42.09 -9.97
N CYS A 15 3.28 41.59 -11.20
CA CYS A 15 4.43 41.81 -12.10
C CYS A 15 4.14 43.10 -12.89
N SER A 16 4.96 44.14 -12.72
CA SER A 16 4.79 45.37 -13.47
C SER A 16 5.38 45.23 -14.87
N SER A 17 4.54 45.14 -15.90
CA SER A 17 4.85 45.56 -17.24
C SER A 17 4.04 46.82 -17.54
N ASP A 18 4.73 47.88 -18.07
CA ASP A 18 4.17 49.18 -18.36
C ASP A 18 3.24 49.17 -19.61
N ASP A 19 2.14 48.41 -19.49
CA ASP A 19 1.01 48.53 -20.39
C ASP A 19 -0.23 48.80 -19.49
N GLU A 20 -0.98 49.87 -19.80
CA GLU A 20 -2.24 50.23 -19.14
C GLU A 20 -3.29 49.12 -19.39
N GLY A 21 -3.03 47.92 -18.92
CA GLY A 21 -3.81 46.73 -19.16
C GLY A 21 -3.89 45.85 -17.93
N ASN A 22 -4.94 45.15 -17.77
CA ASN A 22 -5.32 44.22 -16.73
C ASN A 22 -4.12 43.47 -16.06
N PRO A 23 -4.06 43.36 -14.73
CA PRO A 23 -2.99 42.64 -14.05
C PRO A 23 -2.95 41.17 -14.50
N CYS A 24 -1.74 40.62 -14.53
CA CYS A 24 -1.55 39.18 -14.71
C CYS A 24 -2.17 38.41 -13.54
N ILE A 25 -3.06 37.48 -13.82
CA ILE A 25 -3.66 36.60 -12.85
C ILE A 25 -3.21 35.17 -13.17
N TYR A 26 -2.58 34.52 -12.21
CA TYR A 26 -2.22 33.12 -12.28
C TYR A 26 -2.69 32.43 -10.99
N GLU A 27 -3.77 31.67 -11.08
CA GLU A 27 -4.41 31.03 -9.91
C GLU A 27 -4.60 29.53 -10.17
N PRO A 28 -3.61 28.71 -9.81
CA PRO A 28 -3.78 27.26 -9.83
C PRO A 28 -4.70 26.83 -8.66
N THR A 29 -5.67 26.00 -8.98
CA THR A 29 -6.56 25.34 -8.01
C THR A 29 -6.30 23.84 -8.07
N LEU A 30 -5.92 23.27 -6.95
CA LEU A 30 -5.61 21.85 -6.81
C LEU A 30 -6.57 21.21 -5.80
N SER A 31 -7.15 20.09 -6.18
CA SER A 31 -7.93 19.22 -5.30
C SER A 31 -7.35 17.82 -5.34
N THR A 32 -7.05 17.29 -4.17
CA THR A 32 -6.76 15.86 -4.02
C THR A 32 -8.08 15.18 -3.71
N GLU A 33 -8.46 14.23 -4.55
CA GLU A 33 -9.72 13.49 -4.45
C GLU A 33 -9.52 12.19 -3.64
N ALA A 34 -10.62 11.46 -3.40
CA ALA A 34 -10.57 10.20 -2.66
C ALA A 34 -9.64 9.19 -3.33
N VAL A 35 -8.79 8.56 -2.52
CA VAL A 35 -7.95 7.44 -2.94
C VAL A 35 -8.83 6.21 -3.12
N THR A 36 -8.63 5.46 -4.21
CA THR A 36 -9.42 4.27 -4.56
C THR A 36 -8.52 3.05 -4.77
N ASP A 37 -9.12 1.87 -4.96
CA ASP A 37 -8.42 0.61 -5.27
C ASP A 37 -7.25 0.33 -4.32
N ILE A 38 -7.48 0.59 -3.03
CA ILE A 38 -6.47 0.38 -1.99
C ILE A 38 -6.31 -1.12 -1.76
N THR A 39 -5.06 -1.59 -1.87
CA THR A 39 -4.66 -2.97 -1.58
C THR A 39 -3.60 -2.99 -0.47
N GLU A 40 -2.96 -4.12 -0.27
CA GLU A 40 -1.82 -4.29 0.66
C GLU A 40 -0.61 -3.43 0.25
N THR A 41 -0.36 -3.31 -1.06
CA THR A 41 0.87 -2.73 -1.60
C THR A 41 0.64 -1.69 -2.70
N SER A 42 -0.61 -1.33 -3.00
CA SER A 42 -0.95 -0.35 -4.03
C SER A 42 -2.16 0.49 -3.68
N ALA A 43 -2.30 1.65 -4.33
CA ALA A 43 -3.48 2.49 -4.26
C ALA A 43 -3.58 3.38 -5.50
N THR A 44 -4.79 3.77 -5.89
CA THR A 44 -5.04 4.71 -6.99
C THR A 44 -5.30 6.10 -6.43
N LEU A 45 -4.41 7.04 -6.74
CA LEU A 45 -4.49 8.45 -6.39
C LEU A 45 -5.29 9.20 -7.44
N ASN A 46 -6.17 10.10 -7.01
CA ASN A 46 -7.04 10.88 -7.87
C ASN A 46 -6.99 12.37 -7.51
N GLY A 47 -7.10 13.25 -8.49
CA GLY A 47 -7.08 14.69 -8.24
C GLY A 47 -7.49 15.53 -9.44
N ILE A 48 -7.69 16.81 -9.19
CA ILE A 48 -8.04 17.81 -10.19
C ILE A 48 -7.07 18.98 -10.06
N ILE A 49 -6.47 19.39 -11.19
CA ILE A 49 -5.64 20.56 -11.28
C ILE A 49 -6.21 21.47 -12.38
N SER A 50 -6.62 22.65 -12.01
CA SER A 50 -7.06 23.67 -12.94
C SER A 50 -6.30 24.97 -12.73
N ILE A 51 -5.98 25.65 -13.82
CA ILE A 51 -5.20 26.89 -13.79
C ILE A 51 -6.05 27.97 -14.46
N LEU A 52 -6.40 28.99 -13.69
CA LEU A 52 -6.88 30.23 -14.25
C LEU A 52 -5.67 31.11 -14.57
N SER A 53 -5.48 31.44 -15.85
CA SER A 53 -4.43 32.33 -16.29
C SER A 53 -5.04 33.40 -17.21
N GLU A 54 -4.96 34.65 -16.77
CA GLU A 54 -5.43 35.80 -17.54
C GLU A 54 -4.29 36.83 -17.66
N ASN A 55 -4.03 37.29 -18.89
CA ASN A 55 -2.98 38.28 -19.20
C ASN A 55 -1.58 37.89 -18.73
N CYS A 56 -1.30 36.59 -18.63
CA CYS A 56 0.01 36.04 -18.25
C CYS A 56 0.42 34.93 -19.22
N ASP A 57 1.72 34.81 -19.39
CA ASP A 57 2.29 33.59 -19.97
C ASP A 57 2.24 32.44 -18.95
N VAL A 58 1.59 31.35 -19.31
CA VAL A 58 1.63 30.14 -18.49
C VAL A 58 3.03 29.56 -18.49
N PRO A 59 3.65 29.28 -17.33
CA PRO A 59 5.00 28.70 -17.28
C PRO A 59 5.08 27.39 -18.07
N ASN A 60 6.04 27.30 -18.99
CA ASN A 60 6.23 26.13 -19.86
C ASN A 60 6.92 24.94 -19.16
N ASN A 61 7.42 25.15 -17.96
CA ASN A 61 8.19 24.17 -17.17
C ASN A 61 7.42 23.69 -15.93
N ALA A 62 6.10 23.66 -16.00
CA ALA A 62 5.29 23.15 -14.90
C ALA A 62 5.41 21.63 -14.81
N GLU A 63 5.67 21.13 -13.61
CA GLU A 63 5.54 19.72 -13.25
C GLU A 63 4.35 19.57 -12.31
N GLN A 64 3.62 18.49 -12.46
CA GLN A 64 2.41 18.23 -11.65
C GLN A 64 2.19 16.75 -11.41
N GLY A 65 1.41 16.43 -10.39
CA GLY A 65 1.10 15.06 -10.01
C GLY A 65 0.70 14.94 -8.55
N PHE A 66 1.26 13.92 -7.88
CA PHE A 66 1.04 13.68 -6.47
C PHE A 66 2.36 13.57 -5.71
N VAL A 67 2.35 14.06 -4.47
CA VAL A 67 3.35 13.77 -3.43
C VAL A 67 2.69 12.96 -2.33
N TYR A 68 3.41 11.96 -1.82
CA TYR A 68 2.89 11.14 -0.74
C TYR A 68 3.99 10.68 0.22
N SER A 69 3.61 10.42 1.47
CA SER A 69 4.51 10.06 2.55
C SER A 69 3.73 9.34 3.66
N THR A 70 4.41 8.73 4.60
CA THR A 70 3.83 8.26 5.87
C THR A 70 3.70 9.38 6.91
N GLU A 71 4.28 10.54 6.64
CA GLU A 71 4.17 11.73 7.46
C GLU A 71 3.10 12.68 6.90
N ILE A 72 2.47 13.47 7.77
CA ILE A 72 1.47 14.47 7.39
C ILE A 72 2.06 15.60 6.55
N GLN A 73 1.23 16.17 5.68
CA GLN A 73 1.58 17.31 4.82
C GLN A 73 2.78 17.05 3.89
N PRO A 74 2.73 15.98 3.07
CA PRO A 74 3.81 15.69 2.14
C PRO A 74 4.08 16.85 1.18
N THR A 75 5.36 17.00 0.83
CA THR A 75 5.90 18.06 -0.03
C THR A 75 6.71 17.48 -1.17
N LEU A 76 7.29 18.34 -2.00
CA LEU A 76 8.20 17.91 -3.08
C LEU A 76 9.53 17.29 -2.58
N GLU A 77 9.78 17.29 -1.28
CA GLU A 77 10.91 16.57 -0.67
C GLU A 77 10.59 15.08 -0.42
N ASP A 78 9.31 14.72 -0.46
CA ASP A 78 8.82 13.35 -0.27
C ASP A 78 8.71 12.58 -1.60
N ILE A 79 8.02 11.44 -1.61
CA ILE A 79 7.89 10.62 -2.82
C ILE A 79 6.94 11.31 -3.80
N GLN A 80 7.40 11.48 -5.04
CA GLN A 80 6.66 12.14 -6.11
C GLN A 80 6.27 11.18 -7.22
N VAL A 81 5.10 11.39 -7.80
CA VAL A 81 4.67 10.76 -9.04
C VAL A 81 4.07 11.81 -9.98
N ASN A 82 4.68 11.98 -11.15
CA ASN A 82 4.26 12.97 -12.13
C ASN A 82 3.10 12.44 -12.98
N VAL A 83 2.03 13.23 -13.06
CA VAL A 83 0.85 12.93 -13.89
C VAL A 83 0.35 14.20 -14.54
N ASN A 84 0.25 14.20 -15.87
CA ASN A 84 -0.17 15.38 -16.63
C ASN A 84 -1.69 15.38 -16.87
N GLY A 85 -2.26 16.56 -16.90
CA GLY A 85 -3.68 16.78 -17.24
C GLY A 85 -4.45 17.56 -16.19
N THR A 86 -5.73 17.80 -16.46
CA THR A 86 -6.64 18.48 -15.53
C THR A 86 -7.20 17.48 -14.50
N ASN A 87 -7.73 16.35 -14.98
CA ASN A 87 -8.11 15.24 -14.11
C ASN A 87 -6.91 14.28 -14.09
N ILE A 88 -6.25 14.21 -12.97
CA ILE A 88 -5.07 13.37 -12.79
C ILE A 88 -5.43 12.13 -11.99
N SER A 89 -4.98 10.97 -12.45
CA SER A 89 -5.16 9.69 -11.77
C SER A 89 -3.96 8.79 -12.05
N THR A 90 -3.48 8.10 -11.04
CA THR A 90 -2.38 7.13 -11.18
C THR A 90 -2.42 6.10 -10.07
N THR A 91 -2.03 4.87 -10.38
CA THR A 91 -1.82 3.83 -9.38
C THR A 91 -0.36 3.85 -8.93
N ILE A 92 -0.15 3.90 -7.63
CA ILE A 92 1.16 3.75 -6.99
C ILE A 92 1.28 2.34 -6.44
N GLU A 93 2.49 1.79 -6.49
CA GLU A 93 2.82 0.43 -6.05
C GLU A 93 4.00 0.44 -5.07
N GLY A 94 4.27 -0.70 -4.43
CA GLY A 94 5.38 -0.85 -3.49
C GLY A 94 5.13 -0.21 -2.14
N LEU A 95 3.87 -0.01 -1.78
CA LEU A 95 3.47 0.44 -0.46
C LEU A 95 3.68 -0.67 0.58
N THR A 96 3.83 -0.28 1.83
CA THR A 96 3.90 -1.20 2.97
C THR A 96 2.48 -1.57 3.40
N PRO A 97 2.18 -2.86 3.63
CA PRO A 97 0.87 -3.28 4.16
C PRO A 97 0.55 -2.65 5.53
N ASN A 98 -0.73 -2.54 5.83
CA ASN A 98 -1.26 -1.99 7.09
C ASN A 98 -0.60 -0.67 7.53
N THR A 99 -0.36 0.21 6.54
CA THR A 99 0.36 1.48 6.74
C THR A 99 -0.48 2.65 6.27
N THR A 100 -0.55 3.68 7.10
CA THR A 100 -1.24 4.93 6.75
C THR A 100 -0.31 5.84 5.95
N TYR A 101 -0.83 6.36 4.85
CA TYR A 101 -0.19 7.31 3.96
C TYR A 101 -1.02 8.58 3.84
N TYR A 102 -0.32 9.68 3.62
CA TYR A 102 -0.89 10.99 3.31
C TYR A 102 -0.50 11.39 1.89
N VAL A 103 -1.41 11.97 1.15
CA VAL A 103 -1.20 12.34 -0.25
C VAL A 103 -1.74 13.73 -0.52
N ARG A 104 -1.07 14.47 -1.39
CA ARG A 104 -1.50 15.76 -1.91
C ARG A 104 -1.23 15.83 -3.41
N SER A 105 -2.14 16.39 -4.18
CA SER A 105 -1.83 16.83 -5.53
C SER A 105 -0.86 18.02 -5.48
N PHE A 106 0.05 18.11 -6.45
CA PHE A 106 0.99 19.24 -6.55
C PHE A 106 1.09 19.78 -7.97
N LEU A 107 1.47 21.03 -8.06
CA LEU A 107 1.93 21.73 -9.25
C LEU A 107 3.13 22.58 -8.84
N THR A 108 4.25 22.44 -9.54
CA THR A 108 5.42 23.31 -9.33
C THR A 108 5.85 23.97 -10.63
N ASN A 109 6.33 25.18 -10.56
CA ASN A 109 6.88 25.94 -11.67
C ASN A 109 7.75 27.11 -11.13
N ASN A 110 8.20 28.00 -12.00
CA ASN A 110 9.02 29.15 -11.61
C ASN A 110 8.31 30.21 -10.76
N LEU A 111 6.99 30.09 -10.54
CA LEU A 111 6.23 30.95 -9.64
C LEU A 111 6.09 30.36 -8.23
N GLY A 112 6.37 29.09 -8.05
CA GLY A 112 6.34 28.40 -6.76
C GLY A 112 5.74 27.01 -6.80
N ASP A 113 5.54 26.47 -5.59
CA ASP A 113 4.98 25.16 -5.33
C ASP A 113 3.55 25.31 -4.79
N PHE A 114 2.63 24.64 -5.42
CA PHE A 114 1.20 24.65 -5.07
C PHE A 114 0.75 23.23 -4.70
N TYR A 115 -0.05 23.12 -3.66
CA TYR A 115 -0.53 21.83 -3.16
C TYR A 115 -2.04 21.85 -2.99
N GLY A 116 -2.67 20.73 -3.29
CA GLY A 116 -4.07 20.46 -2.96
C GLY A 116 -4.26 20.17 -1.45
N ASN A 117 -5.49 19.88 -1.10
CA ASN A 117 -5.82 19.38 0.23
C ASN A 117 -5.12 18.03 0.46
N GLU A 118 -4.86 17.72 1.73
CA GLU A 118 -4.34 16.42 2.13
C GLU A 118 -5.48 15.40 2.18
N MET A 119 -5.20 14.21 1.69
CA MET A 119 -6.02 13.00 1.85
C MET A 119 -5.21 11.92 2.56
N GLU A 120 -5.87 11.18 3.43
CA GLU A 120 -5.31 10.06 4.17
C GLU A 120 -5.90 8.75 3.64
N PHE A 121 -5.07 7.71 3.54
CA PHE A 121 -5.53 6.35 3.28
C PHE A 121 -4.63 5.35 4.00
N THR A 122 -5.17 4.15 4.29
CA THR A 122 -4.42 3.07 4.91
C THR A 122 -4.48 1.85 3.99
N THR A 123 -3.32 1.28 3.66
CA THR A 123 -3.21 0.02 2.92
C THR A 123 -3.82 -1.12 3.72
N THR A 124 -4.36 -2.12 3.05
CA THR A 124 -4.92 -3.30 3.73
C THR A 124 -3.83 -4.12 4.39
N GLU A 125 -4.21 -4.94 5.36
CA GLU A 125 -3.29 -5.90 5.98
C GLU A 125 -2.83 -6.93 4.94
N GLU A 126 -1.58 -7.40 5.07
CA GLU A 126 -1.11 -8.54 4.28
C GLU A 126 -1.92 -9.78 4.66
N VAL A 127 -2.61 -10.35 3.66
CA VAL A 127 -3.32 -11.61 3.84
C VAL A 127 -2.31 -12.73 3.65
N CYS A 128 -1.94 -13.39 4.75
CA CYS A 128 -1.12 -14.59 4.70
C CYS A 128 -2.01 -15.81 4.46
N ASP A 129 -1.94 -16.37 3.26
CA ASP A 129 -2.39 -17.75 3.07
C ASP A 129 -1.46 -18.68 3.85
N ILE A 130 -2.01 -19.54 4.69
CA ILE A 130 -1.21 -20.36 5.63
C ILE A 130 -0.54 -21.51 4.91
N VAL A 131 -1.28 -22.23 4.07
CA VAL A 131 -0.80 -23.42 3.36
C VAL A 131 -1.19 -23.41 1.89
N TYR A 132 -0.40 -24.04 1.05
CA TYR A 132 -0.68 -24.22 -0.37
C TYR A 132 -0.32 -25.65 -0.83
N LEU A 133 -0.96 -26.09 -1.92
CA LEU A 133 -0.61 -27.33 -2.59
C LEU A 133 0.54 -27.05 -3.56
N ASP A 134 1.65 -27.75 -3.38
CA ASP A 134 2.82 -27.64 -4.26
C ASP A 134 2.48 -28.05 -5.72
N ASP A 135 3.27 -27.62 -6.68
CA ASP A 135 3.09 -27.91 -8.13
C ASP A 135 3.02 -29.40 -8.45
N ASN A 136 3.55 -30.26 -7.59
CA ASN A 136 3.46 -31.70 -7.72
C ASN A 136 2.04 -32.27 -7.46
N GLY A 137 1.10 -31.44 -6.99
CA GLY A 137 -0.29 -31.78 -6.72
C GLY A 137 -0.53 -32.71 -5.52
N VAL A 138 0.48 -32.93 -4.68
CA VAL A 138 0.45 -33.88 -3.56
C VAL A 138 0.97 -33.26 -2.26
N THR A 139 2.03 -32.46 -2.36
CA THR A 139 2.69 -31.92 -1.15
C THR A 139 2.05 -30.63 -0.70
N ILE A 140 1.72 -30.54 0.60
CA ILE A 140 1.22 -29.33 1.22
C ILE A 140 2.39 -28.59 1.87
N LYS A 141 2.54 -27.30 1.55
CA LYS A 141 3.58 -26.42 2.06
C LYS A 141 2.98 -25.23 2.78
N ALA A 142 3.68 -24.74 3.79
CA ALA A 142 3.37 -23.48 4.44
C ALA A 142 3.99 -22.31 3.68
N TYR A 143 3.22 -21.22 3.54
CA TYR A 143 3.76 -19.95 3.04
C TYR A 143 4.82 -19.40 4.01
N PRO A 144 5.75 -18.53 3.54
CA PRO A 144 6.80 -17.96 4.39
C PRO A 144 6.29 -17.19 5.60
N CYS A 145 5.10 -16.56 5.48
CA CYS A 145 4.44 -15.79 6.52
C CYS A 145 3.75 -16.66 7.59
N ALA A 146 3.44 -17.93 7.30
CA ALA A 146 2.78 -18.82 8.25
C ALA A 146 3.68 -19.17 9.44
N GLU A 147 3.12 -19.16 10.64
CA GLU A 147 3.79 -19.51 11.87
C GLU A 147 3.48 -20.96 12.30
N ILE A 148 4.25 -21.48 13.26
CA ILE A 148 3.99 -22.79 13.83
C ILE A 148 2.69 -22.74 14.66
N GLY A 149 1.79 -23.68 14.38
CA GLY A 149 0.46 -23.73 14.98
C GLY A 149 -0.64 -23.10 14.11
N ASP A 150 -0.30 -22.35 13.09
CA ASP A 150 -1.30 -21.81 12.16
C ASP A 150 -2.03 -22.91 11.41
N VAL A 151 -3.31 -22.65 11.10
CA VAL A 151 -4.18 -23.59 10.40
C VAL A 151 -4.62 -22.97 9.08
N GLY A 152 -4.33 -23.66 7.99
CA GLY A 152 -4.80 -23.28 6.64
C GLY A 152 -5.66 -24.38 6.02
N THR A 153 -6.46 -24.01 5.01
CA THR A 153 -7.42 -24.92 4.39
C THR A 153 -7.10 -25.15 2.90
N ILE A 154 -7.03 -26.43 2.49
CA ILE A 154 -6.90 -26.80 1.09
C ILE A 154 -8.04 -27.78 0.74
N ASN A 155 -8.82 -27.45 -0.27
CA ASN A 155 -9.96 -28.26 -0.73
C ASN A 155 -10.95 -28.66 0.40
N GLY A 156 -11.13 -27.76 1.38
CA GLY A 156 -12.03 -27.98 2.52
C GLY A 156 -11.44 -28.84 3.65
N VAL A 157 -10.14 -29.17 3.58
CA VAL A 157 -9.40 -29.87 4.64
C VAL A 157 -8.46 -28.89 5.33
N GLU A 158 -8.53 -28.84 6.65
CA GLU A 158 -7.66 -28.03 7.48
C GLU A 158 -6.32 -28.74 7.72
N TYR A 159 -5.22 -27.98 7.63
CA TYR A 159 -3.87 -28.43 7.88
C TYR A 159 -3.17 -27.49 8.85
N THR A 160 -2.58 -28.05 9.91
CA THR A 160 -1.82 -27.29 10.90
C THR A 160 -0.34 -27.27 10.53
N VAL A 161 0.26 -26.09 10.52
CA VAL A 161 1.72 -25.93 10.32
C VAL A 161 2.45 -26.35 11.57
N VAL A 162 3.33 -27.35 11.45
CA VAL A 162 4.07 -27.89 12.60
C VAL A 162 5.57 -27.82 12.38
N ASP A 163 6.32 -27.62 13.45
CA ASP A 163 7.72 -27.90 13.52
C ASP A 163 8.00 -29.29 14.10
N ARG A 164 9.27 -29.61 14.33
CA ARG A 164 9.67 -30.88 14.90
C ARG A 164 9.17 -31.08 16.33
N GLU A 165 9.22 -30.03 17.15
CA GLU A 165 8.82 -30.11 18.55
C GLU A 165 7.34 -30.34 18.71
N MET A 166 6.53 -29.57 17.97
CA MET A 166 5.07 -29.72 17.96
C MET A 166 4.66 -31.11 17.44
N LEU A 167 5.27 -31.59 16.35
CA LEU A 167 5.01 -32.91 15.80
C LEU A 167 5.31 -34.03 16.81
N ASP A 168 6.44 -33.94 17.52
CA ASP A 168 6.80 -34.92 18.57
C ASP A 168 5.79 -34.89 19.72
N GLN A 169 5.29 -33.71 20.12
CA GLN A 169 4.25 -33.59 21.16
C GLN A 169 2.91 -34.20 20.71
N MET A 170 2.49 -33.93 19.48
CA MET A 170 1.26 -34.50 18.92
C MET A 170 1.35 -36.04 18.89
N LEU A 171 2.48 -36.61 18.49
CA LEU A 171 2.70 -38.06 18.50
C LEU A 171 2.72 -38.65 19.90
N LEU A 172 3.30 -37.98 20.88
CA LEU A 172 3.30 -38.42 22.28
C LEU A 172 1.90 -38.41 22.91
N ASN A 173 1.05 -37.46 22.47
CA ASN A 173 -0.35 -37.32 22.93
C ASN A 173 -1.32 -38.20 22.14
N GLU A 174 -0.85 -39.00 21.16
CA GLU A 174 -1.67 -39.79 20.24
C GLU A 174 -2.67 -38.95 19.41
N GLU A 175 -2.30 -37.71 19.08
CA GLU A 175 -3.11 -36.83 18.25
C GLU A 175 -3.05 -37.23 16.76
N ASP A 176 -4.08 -36.80 15.98
CA ASP A 176 -4.11 -37.05 14.52
C ASP A 176 -3.09 -36.18 13.78
N VAL A 177 -2.05 -36.79 13.26
CA VAL A 177 -0.99 -36.14 12.45
C VAL A 177 -1.19 -36.32 10.95
N THR A 178 -2.36 -36.79 10.49
CA THR A 178 -2.64 -36.94 9.05
C THR A 178 -2.91 -35.61 8.33
N LYS A 179 -3.18 -34.55 9.10
CA LYS A 179 -3.53 -33.21 8.63
C LYS A 179 -2.53 -32.17 9.13
N VAL A 180 -1.26 -32.45 9.03
CA VAL A 180 -0.20 -31.51 9.40
C VAL A 180 0.62 -31.13 8.17
N CYS A 181 1.01 -29.85 8.12
CA CYS A 181 1.97 -29.32 7.17
C CYS A 181 3.37 -29.39 7.77
N THR A 182 4.20 -30.30 7.32
CA THR A 182 5.54 -30.59 7.85
C THR A 182 6.66 -29.80 7.14
N SER A 183 6.33 -28.84 6.29
CA SER A 183 7.33 -28.09 5.50
C SER A 183 8.31 -27.29 6.37
N ARG A 184 7.99 -27.05 7.65
CA ARG A 184 8.86 -26.43 8.65
C ARG A 184 9.67 -27.45 9.48
N VAL A 185 9.45 -28.75 9.28
CA VAL A 185 10.20 -29.81 9.95
C VAL A 185 11.51 -30.05 9.20
N THR A 186 12.62 -29.57 9.71
CA THR A 186 13.93 -29.67 9.06
C THR A 186 14.62 -31.01 9.22
N ASN A 187 14.16 -31.84 10.18
CA ASN A 187 14.74 -33.17 10.46
C ASN A 187 13.63 -34.16 10.83
N MET A 188 13.32 -35.06 9.91
CA MET A 188 12.33 -36.12 10.10
C MET A 188 12.92 -37.44 10.70
N ARG A 189 14.22 -37.44 11.03
CA ARG A 189 14.88 -38.63 11.56
C ARG A 189 14.29 -39.03 12.92
N LEU A 190 13.89 -40.27 13.03
CA LEU A 190 13.34 -40.88 14.27
C LEU A 190 11.97 -40.33 14.72
N VAL A 191 11.29 -39.52 13.90
CA VAL A 191 9.93 -39.05 14.23
C VAL A 191 8.98 -40.23 14.53
N PHE A 192 9.09 -41.32 13.78
CA PHE A 192 8.22 -42.50 13.88
C PHE A 192 8.89 -43.72 14.49
N SER A 193 10.03 -43.59 15.16
CA SER A 193 10.75 -44.69 15.83
C SER A 193 10.76 -44.42 17.33
N PRO A 194 10.24 -45.27 18.16
CA PRO A 194 9.70 -46.63 18.08
C PRO A 194 8.19 -46.78 18.11
N ILE A 195 7.45 -45.74 17.77
CA ILE A 195 6.00 -45.76 17.79
C ILE A 195 5.52 -46.42 16.50
N ALA A 196 4.69 -47.48 16.62
CA ALA A 196 3.96 -48.02 15.48
C ALA A 196 2.87 -47.01 15.07
N VAL A 197 3.22 -46.03 14.25
CA VAL A 197 2.29 -45.05 13.73
C VAL A 197 1.46 -45.70 12.65
N ASN A 198 0.19 -45.93 12.94
CA ASN A 198 -0.77 -46.51 12.01
C ASN A 198 -1.55 -45.41 11.28
N GLN A 199 -0.89 -44.31 10.95
CA GLN A 199 -1.47 -43.15 10.28
C GLN A 199 -0.79 -42.91 8.93
N ASP A 200 -1.59 -42.64 7.91
CA ASP A 200 -1.12 -42.23 6.59
C ASP A 200 -0.71 -40.76 6.65
N ILE A 201 0.59 -40.49 6.61
CA ILE A 201 1.13 -39.13 6.59
C ILE A 201 1.32 -38.69 5.15
N ILE A 202 0.66 -37.62 4.78
CA ILE A 202 0.83 -36.97 3.48
C ILE A 202 1.91 -35.91 3.65
N SER A 203 3.08 -36.12 3.08
CA SER A 203 4.22 -35.21 3.03
C SER A 203 4.27 -34.46 1.69
#